data_f0c45d6d09899b70e983de88593d468a
#
_entry.id   f0c45d6d09899b70e983de88593d468a
#
_cell.length_a   1.000
_cell.length_b   1.000
_cell.length_c   1.000
_cell.angle_alpha   90.00
_cell.angle_beta   90.00
_cell.angle_gamma   90.00
#
_symmetry.space_group_name_H-M   'P 1'
#
loop_
_entity.id
_entity.type
_entity.pdbx_description
1 polymer ?
#
loop_
_entity_poly.entity_id
_entity_poly.type
_entity_poly.pdbx_seq_one_letter_code
_entity_poly.pdbx_strand_id
1 'polypeptide(L)'
;VSLYIAMIDTPTSEIRRRLLYRSVHRGCKEMDILLGSFAQHHLHLLSDEQVANYEAIVELDDALLYSYVVGRVPIPQGIDSALIELISAFASRK
;
A
#
# COMPACT_ATOMS: atom_id res chain seq x y z
N VAL A 1 -1.34 -23.06 -6.88
CA VAL A 1 -0.33 -22.95 -7.93
C VAL A 1 -0.91 -22.38 -9.20
N SER A 2 -2.07 -22.91 -9.64
CA SER A 2 -2.68 -22.37 -10.85
C SER A 2 -3.19 -20.96 -10.64
N LEU A 3 -3.65 -20.63 -9.43
CA LEU A 3 -4.04 -19.25 -9.11
C LEU A 3 -2.85 -18.31 -9.20
N TYR A 4 -1.71 -18.77 -8.71
CA TYR A 4 -0.50 -18.00 -8.77
C TYR A 4 -0.08 -17.73 -10.21
N ILE A 5 -0.15 -18.75 -11.05
CA ILE A 5 0.19 -18.60 -12.46
C ILE A 5 -0.76 -17.63 -13.16
N ALA A 6 -2.06 -17.73 -12.84
CA ALA A 6 -3.04 -16.83 -13.43
C ALA A 6 -2.75 -15.38 -13.06
N MET A 7 -2.33 -15.15 -11.81
CA MET A 7 -1.99 -13.80 -11.38
C MET A 7 -0.76 -13.26 -12.10
N ILE A 8 0.19 -14.13 -12.43
CA ILE A 8 1.39 -13.70 -13.12
C ILE A 8 1.08 -13.25 -14.54
N ASP A 9 0.02 -13.78 -15.14
CA ASP A 9 -0.28 -13.55 -16.54
C ASP A 9 -0.96 -12.22 -16.81
N THR A 10 -1.32 -11.44 -15.79
CA THR A 10 -2.01 -10.17 -16.00
C THR A 10 -1.09 -9.00 -15.66
N PRO A 11 -1.20 -7.89 -16.42
CA PRO A 11 -0.41 -6.68 -16.07
C PRO A 11 -0.68 -6.19 -14.67
N THR A 12 -1.94 -6.28 -14.22
CA THR A 12 -2.30 -5.85 -12.87
C THR A 12 -1.60 -6.69 -11.81
N SER A 13 -1.47 -7.99 -12.06
CA SER A 13 -0.79 -8.87 -11.12
C SER A 13 0.69 -8.52 -11.00
N GLU A 14 1.31 -8.13 -12.10
CA GLU A 14 2.71 -7.72 -12.07
C GLU A 14 2.87 -6.44 -11.29
N ILE A 15 1.96 -5.50 -11.49
CA ILE A 15 1.98 -4.24 -10.75
C ILE A 15 1.82 -4.52 -9.26
N ARG A 16 0.89 -5.39 -8.90
CA ARG A 16 0.67 -5.73 -7.49
C ARG A 16 1.89 -6.38 -6.85
N ARG A 17 2.56 -7.26 -7.57
CA ARG A 17 3.78 -7.88 -7.04
C ARG A 17 4.87 -6.86 -6.80
N ARG A 18 5.03 -5.93 -7.73
CA ARG A 18 6.02 -4.87 -7.57
C ARG A 18 5.70 -3.98 -6.40
N LEU A 19 4.42 -3.63 -6.25
CA LEU A 19 4.00 -2.79 -5.13
C LEU A 19 4.17 -3.50 -3.80
N LEU A 20 3.90 -4.80 -3.76
CA LEU A 20 4.11 -5.58 -2.55
C LEU A 20 5.59 -5.55 -2.15
N TYR A 21 6.47 -5.79 -3.11
CA TYR A 21 7.91 -5.74 -2.83
C TYR A 21 8.30 -4.38 -2.28
N ARG A 22 7.85 -3.31 -2.92
CA ARG A 22 8.20 -1.95 -2.49
C ARG A 22 7.59 -1.62 -1.13
N SER A 23 6.45 -2.21 -0.80
CA SER A 23 5.82 -1.98 0.49
C SER A 23 6.59 -2.62 1.63
N VAL A 24 7.19 -3.79 1.39
CA VAL A 24 7.93 -4.49 2.44
C VAL A 24 9.41 -4.09 2.48
N HIS A 25 9.88 -3.33 1.51
CA HIS A 25 11.29 -2.92 1.44
C HIS A 25 11.41 -1.41 1.37
N ARG A 26 10.85 -0.73 2.38
CA ARG A 26 10.86 0.73 2.42
C ARG A 26 12.19 1.31 2.92
N GLY A 27 12.95 0.51 3.65
CA GLY A 27 14.20 0.98 4.22
C GLY A 27 14.09 1.45 5.67
N CYS A 28 12.88 1.52 6.21
CA CYS A 28 12.62 1.86 7.59
C CYS A 28 11.78 0.73 8.18
N LYS A 29 12.24 0.16 9.29
CA LYS A 29 11.63 -1.04 9.81
C LYS A 29 10.15 -0.83 10.15
N GLU A 30 9.82 0.30 10.78
CA GLU A 30 8.44 0.58 11.13
C GLU A 30 7.55 0.65 9.91
N MET A 31 8.04 1.29 8.85
CA MET A 31 7.25 1.43 7.63
C MET A 31 7.19 0.13 6.84
N ASP A 32 8.26 -0.67 6.89
CA ASP A 32 8.23 -2.00 6.29
C ASP A 32 7.12 -2.84 6.92
N ILE A 33 7.01 -2.80 8.24
CA ILE A 33 5.98 -3.56 8.94
C ILE A 33 4.60 -2.98 8.65
N LEU A 34 4.45 -1.68 8.75
CA LEU A 34 3.15 -1.04 8.56
C LEU A 34 2.62 -1.26 7.14
N LEU A 35 3.37 -0.81 6.16
CA LEU A 35 2.90 -0.86 4.78
C LEU A 35 2.99 -2.26 4.21
N GLY A 36 4.04 -3.00 4.57
CA GLY A 36 4.20 -4.37 4.13
C GLY A 36 3.09 -5.27 4.64
N SER A 37 2.71 -5.14 5.90
CA SER A 37 1.62 -5.92 6.44
C SER A 37 0.30 -5.57 5.78
N PHE A 38 0.06 -4.28 5.56
CA PHE A 38 -1.14 -3.85 4.87
C PHE A 38 -1.19 -4.44 3.46
N ALA A 39 -0.09 -4.36 2.72
CA ALA A 39 -0.06 -4.85 1.36
C ALA A 39 -0.27 -6.36 1.30
N GLN A 40 0.34 -7.09 2.21
CA GLN A 40 0.20 -8.54 2.24
C GLN A 40 -1.24 -8.97 2.47
N HIS A 41 -1.99 -8.21 3.26
CA HIS A 41 -3.36 -8.58 3.61
C HIS A 41 -4.40 -7.98 2.69
N HIS A 42 -4.11 -6.84 2.06
CA HIS A 42 -5.15 -6.08 1.37
C HIS A 42 -4.88 -5.80 -0.09
N LEU A 43 -3.63 -5.86 -0.54
CA LEU A 43 -3.31 -5.42 -1.90
C LEU A 43 -4.09 -6.20 -2.96
N HIS A 44 -4.26 -7.50 -2.74
CA HIS A 44 -5.00 -8.33 -3.70
C HIS A 44 -6.50 -8.06 -3.68
N LEU A 45 -6.98 -7.36 -2.67
CA LEU A 45 -8.40 -7.02 -2.55
C LEU A 45 -8.75 -5.68 -3.19
N LEU A 46 -7.73 -4.87 -3.49
CA LEU A 46 -7.97 -3.56 -4.06
C LEU A 46 -8.40 -3.66 -5.52
N SER A 47 -9.27 -2.74 -5.94
CA SER A 47 -9.62 -2.63 -7.35
C SER A 47 -8.43 -2.13 -8.14
N ASP A 48 -8.51 -2.23 -9.47
CA ASP A 48 -7.44 -1.73 -10.32
C ASP A 48 -7.23 -0.23 -10.11
N GLU A 49 -8.29 0.51 -9.94
CA GLU A 49 -8.19 1.94 -9.67
C GLU A 49 -7.49 2.19 -8.33
N GLN A 50 -7.86 1.43 -7.31
CA GLN A 50 -7.21 1.56 -6.00
C GLN A 50 -5.74 1.19 -6.05
N VAL A 51 -5.39 0.20 -6.87
CA VAL A 51 -3.99 -0.18 -7.03
C VAL A 51 -3.19 0.99 -7.62
N ALA A 52 -3.75 1.66 -8.61
CA ALA A 52 -3.08 2.83 -9.18
C ALA A 52 -2.93 3.94 -8.15
N ASN A 53 -3.96 4.15 -7.32
CA ASN A 53 -3.87 5.15 -6.26
C ASN A 53 -2.89 4.75 -5.18
N TYR A 54 -2.79 3.46 -4.90
CA TYR A 54 -1.83 2.96 -3.93
C TYR A 54 -0.39 3.17 -4.40
N GLU A 55 -0.18 3.11 -5.70
CA GLU A 55 1.16 3.36 -6.24
C GLU A 55 1.65 4.76 -5.87
N ALA A 56 0.78 5.75 -5.92
CA ALA A 56 1.14 7.10 -5.51
C ALA A 56 1.51 7.16 -4.04
N ILE A 57 0.85 6.37 -3.21
CA ILE A 57 1.15 6.32 -1.78
C ILE A 57 2.52 5.70 -1.54
N VAL A 58 2.84 4.64 -2.28
CA VAL A 58 4.14 3.97 -2.15
C VAL A 58 5.30 4.89 -2.55
N GLU A 59 5.02 5.87 -3.42
CA GLU A 59 6.04 6.83 -3.85
C GLU A 59 6.38 7.86 -2.78
N LEU A 60 5.54 8.02 -1.75
CA LEU A 60 5.80 9.01 -0.71
C LEU A 60 6.99 8.57 0.15
N ASP A 61 7.71 9.56 0.69
CA ASP A 61 8.77 9.20 1.63
C ASP A 61 8.15 8.77 2.96
N ASP A 62 8.93 8.05 3.75
CA ASP A 62 8.42 7.41 4.96
C ASP A 62 7.88 8.41 5.97
N ALA A 63 8.58 9.51 6.18
CA ALA A 63 8.17 10.48 7.19
C ALA A 63 6.83 11.12 6.80
N LEU A 64 6.68 11.47 5.54
CA LEU A 64 5.46 12.09 5.06
C LEU A 64 4.30 11.12 5.11
N LEU A 65 4.52 9.89 4.65
CA LEU A 65 3.47 8.87 4.68
C LEU A 65 3.02 8.61 6.11
N TYR A 66 3.97 8.48 7.02
CA TYR A 66 3.65 8.26 8.42
C TYR A 66 2.79 9.42 8.97
N SER A 67 3.14 10.65 8.60
CA SER A 67 2.39 11.82 9.06
C SER A 67 0.94 11.77 8.61
N TYR A 68 0.71 11.29 7.40
CA TYR A 68 -0.67 11.13 6.92
C TYR A 68 -1.40 10.02 7.66
N VAL A 69 -0.73 8.90 7.89
CA VAL A 69 -1.35 7.74 8.53
C VAL A 69 -1.77 8.05 9.96
N VAL A 70 -0.95 8.79 10.70
CA VAL A 70 -1.26 9.13 12.09
C VAL A 70 -2.08 10.41 12.22
N GLY A 71 -2.40 11.07 11.10
CA GLY A 71 -3.28 12.22 11.13
C GLY A 71 -2.63 13.53 11.54
N ARG A 72 -1.30 13.62 11.46
CA ARG A 72 -0.61 14.86 11.83
C ARG A 72 -0.74 15.94 10.79
N VAL A 73 -0.85 15.55 9.54
CA VAL A 73 -0.84 16.47 8.40
C VAL A 73 -2.06 16.16 7.54
N PRO A 74 -2.78 17.19 7.05
CA PRO A 74 -3.91 16.93 6.15
C PRO A 74 -3.45 16.27 4.87
N ILE A 75 -4.27 15.37 4.35
CA ILE A 75 -3.95 14.64 3.14
C ILE A 75 -4.30 15.51 1.94
N PRO A 76 -3.35 15.76 1.03
CA PRO A 76 -3.63 16.59 -0.14
C PRO A 76 -4.51 15.88 -1.15
N GLN A 77 -5.04 16.64 -2.09
CA GLN A 77 -5.99 16.12 -3.06
C GLN A 77 -5.40 15.02 -3.95
N GLY A 78 -4.12 15.06 -4.21
CA GLY A 78 -3.50 14.07 -5.09
C GLY A 78 -3.33 12.70 -4.47
N ILE A 79 -3.63 12.54 -3.18
CA ILE A 79 -3.44 11.28 -2.47
C ILE A 79 -4.81 10.74 -2.08
N ASP A 80 -5.02 9.44 -2.28
CA ASP A 80 -6.28 8.78 -1.95
C ASP A 80 -6.44 8.68 -0.43
N SER A 81 -7.24 9.57 0.14
CA SER A 81 -7.43 9.61 1.59
C SER A 81 -8.13 8.36 2.10
N ALA A 82 -9.01 7.76 1.31
CA ALA A 82 -9.68 6.53 1.72
C ALA A 82 -8.68 5.40 1.90
N LEU A 83 -7.69 5.30 1.03
CA LEU A 83 -6.64 4.30 1.19
C LEU A 83 -5.78 4.57 2.41
N ILE A 84 -5.45 5.85 2.66
CA ILE A 84 -4.69 6.20 3.85
C ILE A 84 -5.47 5.79 5.09
N GLU A 85 -6.79 6.02 5.10
CA GLU A 85 -7.62 5.63 6.23
C GLU A 85 -7.66 4.11 6.42
N LEU A 86 -7.68 3.36 5.32
CA LEU A 86 -7.61 1.90 5.41
C LEU A 86 -6.29 1.45 6.04
N ILE A 87 -5.19 2.06 5.61
CA ILE A 87 -3.88 1.74 6.17
C ILE A 87 -3.85 2.06 7.67
N SER A 88 -4.37 3.23 8.03
CA SER A 88 -4.42 3.65 9.42
C SER A 88 -5.27 2.71 10.27
N ALA A 89 -6.43 2.31 9.76
CA ALA A 89 -7.32 1.39 10.46
C ALA A 89 -6.65 0.03 10.64
N PHE A 90 -5.96 -0.44 9.60
CA PHE A 90 -5.26 -1.71 9.69
C PHE A 90 -4.18 -1.66 10.75
N ALA A 91 -3.42 -0.57 10.80
CA ALA A 91 -2.37 -0.42 11.79
C ALA A 91 -2.94 -0.38 13.21
N SER A 92 -4.11 0.21 13.38
CA SER A 92 -4.73 0.32 14.70
C SER A 92 -5.27 -0.98 15.25
N ARG A 93 -5.38 -2.01 14.41
CA ARG A 93 -5.95 -3.28 14.84
C ARG A 93 -4.98 -4.13 15.65
N LYS A 94 -3.76 -3.73 15.74
CA LYS A 94 -2.74 -4.49 16.47
C LYS A 94 -2.78 -4.32 17.97
#